data_057008fa81e6b03570f87dd95d953811
#
_entry.id   057008fa81e6b03570f87dd95d953811
#
_cell.length_a   1.000
_cell.length_b   1.000
_cell.length_c   1.000
_cell.angle_alpha   90.00
_cell.angle_beta   90.00
_cell.angle_gamma   90.00
#
_symmetry.space_group_name_H-M   'P 1'
#
loop_
_entity.id
_entity.type
_entity.pdbx_description
1 polymer ?
#
loop_
_entity_poly.entity_id
_entity_poly.type
_entity_poly.pdbx_seq_one_letter_code
_entity_poly.pdbx_strand_id
1 'polypeptide(L)'
;MNSMMILTAEHDLILEALSVMETAIELDRRGVDIGDNTWQIFVDFISDFADEYHHAKEEGILFPAYCKKGMNSDYGPIAIMIREHEQIRRFSKRMEEALVLGPPFDNSMWIPASRYIEYLRLHISKENEILYPIGANLLDGGDEEEIISKFNELDASYGANTSEHFREIISSLNENMTSIITQLD
;
A
#
# COMPACT_ATOMS: atom_id res chain seq x y z
N MET A 1 -2.71 -13.99 -16.62
CA MET A 1 -2.47 -12.83 -15.77
C MET A 1 -0.95 -12.74 -15.61
N ASN A 2 -0.34 -11.58 -15.79
CA ASN A 2 1.11 -11.40 -15.61
C ASN A 2 1.40 -10.74 -14.26
N SER A 3 2.69 -10.69 -13.86
CA SER A 3 3.13 -10.13 -12.57
C SER A 3 2.66 -8.69 -12.34
N MET A 4 2.73 -7.85 -13.38
CA MET A 4 2.27 -6.45 -13.30
C MET A 4 0.77 -6.33 -13.07
N MET A 5 -0.04 -7.18 -13.71
CA MET A 5 -1.50 -7.15 -13.47
C MET A 5 -1.85 -7.51 -12.02
N ILE A 6 -1.08 -8.40 -11.39
CA ILE A 6 -1.25 -8.75 -9.98
C ILE A 6 -0.96 -7.52 -9.11
N LEU A 7 0.22 -6.91 -9.28
CA LEU A 7 0.62 -5.75 -8.48
C LEU A 7 -0.27 -4.53 -8.73
N THR A 8 -0.69 -4.28 -9.97
CA THR A 8 -1.64 -3.21 -10.28
C THR A 8 -3.00 -3.42 -9.60
N ALA A 9 -3.49 -4.66 -9.50
CA ALA A 9 -4.72 -4.94 -8.76
C ALA A 9 -4.57 -4.75 -7.23
N GLU A 10 -3.37 -4.96 -6.70
CA GLU A 10 -3.03 -4.64 -5.31
C GLU A 10 -2.92 -3.11 -5.13
N HIS A 11 -2.35 -2.38 -6.09
CA HIS A 11 -2.35 -0.91 -6.12
C HIS A 11 -3.76 -0.33 -6.10
N ASP A 12 -4.71 -0.93 -6.83
CA ASP A 12 -6.10 -0.47 -6.82
C ASP A 12 -6.71 -0.55 -5.42
N LEU A 13 -6.45 -1.64 -4.69
CA LEU A 13 -6.88 -1.79 -3.30
C LEU A 13 -6.19 -0.79 -2.36
N ILE A 14 -4.89 -0.57 -2.54
CA ILE A 14 -4.15 0.43 -1.76
C ILE A 14 -4.72 1.82 -2.02
N LEU A 15 -4.96 2.21 -3.26
CA LEU A 15 -5.53 3.51 -3.63
C LEU A 15 -6.94 3.72 -3.06
N GLU A 16 -7.75 2.67 -2.99
CA GLU A 16 -9.05 2.69 -2.30
C GLU A 16 -8.86 2.96 -0.81
N ALA A 17 -7.97 2.22 -0.14
CA ALA A 17 -7.67 2.43 1.28
C ALA A 17 -7.18 3.85 1.57
N LEU A 18 -6.31 4.42 0.71
CA LEU A 18 -5.85 5.81 0.84
C LEU A 18 -7.01 6.81 0.75
N SER A 19 -8.00 6.55 -0.09
CA SER A 19 -9.15 7.44 -0.25
C SER A 19 -10.07 7.38 0.97
N VAL A 20 -10.27 6.20 1.55
CA VAL A 20 -11.03 6.03 2.80
C VAL A 20 -10.30 6.68 3.97
N MET A 21 -8.97 6.54 4.05
CA MET A 21 -8.15 7.19 5.07
C MET A 21 -8.20 8.71 4.98
N GLU A 22 -8.20 9.28 3.78
CA GLU A 22 -8.33 10.73 3.57
C GLU A 22 -9.68 11.25 4.13
N THR A 23 -10.76 10.51 3.89
CA THR A 23 -12.08 10.78 4.48
C THR A 23 -12.05 10.68 6.00
N ALA A 24 -11.41 9.67 6.56
CA ALA A 24 -11.27 9.49 8.01
C ALA A 24 -10.52 10.66 8.66
N ILE A 25 -9.43 11.14 8.04
CA ILE A 25 -8.69 12.34 8.49
C ILE A 25 -9.61 13.56 8.56
N GLU A 26 -10.42 13.77 7.51
CA GLU A 26 -11.32 14.93 7.45
C GLU A 26 -12.39 14.89 8.55
N LEU A 27 -13.02 13.74 8.77
CA LEU A 27 -14.05 13.54 9.79
C LEU A 27 -13.46 13.68 11.20
N ASP A 28 -12.35 13.02 11.48
CA ASP A 28 -11.70 13.03 12.80
C ASP A 28 -11.22 14.46 13.18
N ARG A 29 -10.66 15.21 12.23
CA ARG A 29 -10.31 16.63 12.42
C ARG A 29 -11.48 17.54 12.77
N ARG A 30 -12.68 17.17 12.34
CA ARG A 30 -13.92 17.88 12.67
C ARG A 30 -14.50 17.44 14.01
N GLY A 31 -13.85 16.50 14.70
CA GLY A 31 -14.31 15.92 15.96
C GLY A 31 -15.47 14.95 15.79
N VAL A 32 -15.65 14.41 14.60
CA VAL A 32 -16.65 13.38 14.31
C VAL A 32 -16.09 12.03 14.75
N ASP A 33 -16.90 11.25 15.48
CA ASP A 33 -16.51 9.90 15.88
C ASP A 33 -16.50 8.98 14.65
N ILE A 34 -15.31 8.47 14.32
CA ILE A 34 -15.08 7.56 13.20
C ILE A 34 -14.96 6.09 13.65
N GLY A 35 -15.13 5.83 14.94
CA GLY A 35 -14.99 4.52 15.59
C GLY A 35 -13.59 4.26 16.17
N ASP A 36 -13.55 3.65 17.33
CA ASP A 36 -12.36 3.52 18.18
C ASP A 36 -11.17 2.82 17.50
N ASN A 37 -11.44 1.87 16.59
CA ASN A 37 -10.40 1.05 15.96
C ASN A 37 -10.03 1.51 14.54
N THR A 38 -10.60 2.57 14.02
CA THR A 38 -10.41 2.99 12.62
C THR A 38 -8.94 3.22 12.29
N TRP A 39 -8.22 3.96 13.13
CA TRP A 39 -6.79 4.20 12.92
C TRP A 39 -5.93 2.94 13.06
N GLN A 40 -6.29 2.03 13.97
CA GLN A 40 -5.61 0.75 14.09
C GLN A 40 -5.76 -0.08 12.81
N ILE A 41 -6.97 -0.16 12.26
CA ILE A 41 -7.24 -0.90 11.02
C ILE A 41 -6.41 -0.34 9.85
N PHE A 42 -6.28 0.99 9.72
CA PHE A 42 -5.43 1.58 8.69
C PHE A 42 -3.96 1.25 8.89
N VAL A 43 -3.46 1.32 10.12
CA VAL A 43 -2.05 0.99 10.40
C VAL A 43 -1.77 -0.49 10.14
N ASP A 44 -2.67 -1.39 10.53
CA ASP A 44 -2.55 -2.82 10.24
C ASP A 44 -2.59 -3.08 8.72
N PHE A 45 -3.49 -2.43 7.98
CA PHE A 45 -3.52 -2.51 6.51
C PHE A 45 -2.20 -2.04 5.87
N ILE A 46 -1.65 -0.93 6.35
CA ILE A 46 -0.39 -0.39 5.84
C ILE A 46 0.76 -1.37 6.12
N SER A 47 0.86 -1.86 7.36
CA SER A 47 1.93 -2.78 7.76
C SER A 47 1.82 -4.11 7.03
N ASP A 48 0.67 -4.77 7.13
CA ASP A 48 0.53 -6.15 6.73
C ASP A 48 0.30 -6.31 5.23
N PHE A 49 -0.49 -5.40 4.61
CA PHE A 49 -0.80 -5.49 3.20
C PHE A 49 0.13 -4.65 2.32
N ALA A 50 0.24 -3.34 2.58
CA ALA A 50 0.99 -2.47 1.68
C ALA A 50 2.51 -2.70 1.79
N ASP A 51 3.04 -2.93 3.00
CA ASP A 51 4.48 -3.10 3.20
C ASP A 51 4.90 -4.58 3.20
N GLU A 52 4.43 -5.40 4.14
CA GLU A 52 4.92 -6.76 4.29
C GLU A 52 4.47 -7.70 3.16
N TYR A 53 3.33 -7.46 2.53
CA TYR A 53 2.83 -8.31 1.46
C TYR A 53 3.14 -7.75 0.07
N HIS A 54 2.73 -6.52 -0.23
CA HIS A 54 2.88 -5.91 -1.56
C HIS A 54 4.34 -5.53 -1.85
N HIS A 55 4.98 -4.69 -1.02
CA HIS A 55 6.37 -4.32 -1.24
C HIS A 55 7.32 -5.51 -1.18
N ALA A 56 7.00 -6.58 -0.43
CA ALA A 56 7.80 -7.80 -0.46
C ALA A 56 7.81 -8.49 -1.83
N LYS A 57 6.71 -8.46 -2.58
CA LYS A 57 6.67 -8.94 -3.96
C LYS A 57 7.58 -8.13 -4.87
N GLU A 58 7.62 -6.83 -4.68
CA GLU A 58 8.45 -5.94 -5.48
C GLU A 58 9.93 -6.06 -5.11
N GLU A 59 10.29 -5.78 -3.87
CA GLU A 59 11.67 -5.76 -3.42
C GLU A 59 12.31 -7.16 -3.39
N GLY A 60 11.52 -8.18 -3.05
CA GLY A 60 12.00 -9.55 -2.92
C GLY A 60 12.00 -10.36 -4.21
N ILE A 61 11.12 -10.03 -5.17
CA ILE A 61 10.90 -10.87 -6.34
C ILE A 61 11.03 -10.10 -7.64
N LEU A 62 10.23 -9.04 -7.85
CA LEU A 62 10.15 -8.34 -9.13
C LEU A 62 11.41 -7.52 -9.43
N PHE A 63 11.86 -6.67 -8.50
CA PHE A 63 13.04 -5.82 -8.70
C PHE A 63 14.31 -6.66 -8.90
N PRO A 64 14.56 -7.75 -8.13
CA PRO A 64 15.64 -8.67 -8.45
C PRO A 64 15.55 -9.32 -9.83
N ALA A 65 14.35 -9.64 -10.33
CA ALA A 65 14.17 -10.16 -11.69
C ALA A 65 14.55 -9.11 -12.74
N TYR A 66 14.12 -7.85 -12.56
CA TYR A 66 14.53 -6.74 -13.42
C TYR A 66 16.05 -6.50 -13.40
N CYS A 67 16.68 -6.61 -12.22
CA CYS A 67 18.14 -6.50 -12.09
C CYS A 67 18.88 -7.60 -12.85
N LYS A 68 18.40 -8.86 -12.81
CA LYS A 68 18.97 -9.96 -13.61
C LYS A 68 18.93 -9.69 -15.13
N LYS A 69 17.98 -8.88 -15.58
CA LYS A 69 17.82 -8.45 -16.99
C LYS A 69 18.55 -7.14 -17.32
N GLY A 70 19.33 -6.60 -16.40
CA GLY A 70 20.22 -5.46 -16.64
C GLY A 70 19.74 -4.13 -16.09
N MET A 71 18.62 -4.05 -15.37
CA MET A 71 18.31 -2.83 -14.62
C MET A 71 19.28 -2.68 -13.44
N ASN A 72 19.62 -1.45 -13.11
CA ASN A 72 20.55 -1.17 -12.03
C ASN A 72 19.82 -0.96 -10.70
N SER A 73 20.32 -1.57 -9.62
CA SER A 73 19.77 -1.43 -8.26
C SER A 73 20.28 -0.19 -7.51
N ASP A 74 21.45 0.36 -7.90
CA ASP A 74 22.10 1.44 -7.16
C ASP A 74 21.68 2.83 -7.68
N TYR A 75 21.20 2.89 -8.92
CA TYR A 75 20.70 4.09 -9.57
C TYR A 75 19.56 3.78 -10.54
N GLY A 76 18.82 4.82 -10.96
CA GLY A 76 17.69 4.67 -11.86
C GLY A 76 16.39 4.30 -11.13
N PRO A 77 15.40 3.76 -11.87
CA PRO A 77 14.04 3.58 -11.32
C PRO A 77 13.98 2.72 -10.06
N ILE A 78 14.62 1.55 -10.04
CA ILE A 78 14.60 0.64 -8.88
C ILE A 78 15.16 1.34 -7.62
N ALA A 79 16.32 2.01 -7.74
CA ALA A 79 16.90 2.74 -6.61
C ALA A 79 15.99 3.85 -6.09
N ILE A 80 15.21 4.47 -6.96
CA ILE A 80 14.22 5.48 -6.57
C ILE A 80 13.09 4.82 -5.80
N MET A 81 12.50 3.73 -6.29
CA MET A 81 11.40 3.02 -5.62
C MET A 81 11.80 2.54 -4.23
N ILE A 82 12.95 1.89 -4.08
CA ILE A 82 13.46 1.45 -2.78
C ILE A 82 13.58 2.61 -1.77
N ARG A 83 14.09 3.77 -2.19
CA ARG A 83 14.18 4.96 -1.32
C ARG A 83 12.80 5.52 -0.96
N GLU A 84 11.87 5.44 -1.90
CA GLU A 84 10.49 5.86 -1.66
C GLU A 84 9.78 4.92 -0.68
N HIS A 85 9.98 3.60 -0.78
CA HIS A 85 9.50 2.63 0.22
C HIS A 85 10.05 2.94 1.61
N GLU A 86 11.36 3.23 1.74
CA GLU A 86 11.93 3.65 3.02
C GLU A 86 11.28 4.92 3.58
N GLN A 87 10.94 5.88 2.72
CA GLN A 87 10.27 7.11 3.15
C GLN A 87 8.81 6.86 3.56
N ILE A 88 8.10 6.00 2.84
CA ILE A 88 6.74 5.55 3.14
C ILE A 88 6.70 4.86 4.49
N ARG A 89 7.63 3.94 4.77
CA ARG A 89 7.79 3.27 6.07
C ARG A 89 8.05 4.25 7.23
N ARG A 90 8.71 5.38 6.99
CA ARG A 90 8.89 6.42 8.02
C ARG A 90 7.58 7.13 8.37
N PHE A 91 6.67 7.29 7.43
CA PHE A 91 5.35 7.85 7.73
C PHE A 91 4.48 6.84 8.47
N SER A 92 4.45 5.58 8.03
CA SER A 92 3.76 4.49 8.70
C SER A 92 4.19 4.37 10.17
N LYS A 93 5.49 4.33 10.43
CA LYS A 93 6.04 4.28 11.79
C LYS A 93 5.56 5.44 12.68
N ARG A 94 5.42 6.65 12.14
CA ARG A 94 4.89 7.78 12.92
C ARG A 94 3.41 7.62 13.25
N MET A 95 2.64 6.96 12.37
CA MET A 95 1.25 6.63 12.66
C MET A 95 1.15 5.57 13.76
N GLU A 96 2.01 4.56 13.75
CA GLU A 96 2.14 3.57 14.84
C GLU A 96 2.49 4.24 16.18
N GLU A 97 3.45 5.17 16.17
CA GLU A 97 3.82 5.95 17.36
C GLU A 97 2.64 6.77 17.89
N ALA A 98 1.82 7.34 17.01
CA ALA A 98 0.62 8.08 17.41
C ALA A 98 -0.47 7.14 17.98
N LEU A 99 -0.62 5.94 17.47
CA LEU A 99 -1.52 4.92 18.03
C LEU A 99 -1.14 4.55 19.46
N VAL A 100 0.15 4.41 19.76
CA VAL A 100 0.63 4.09 21.11
C VAL A 100 0.28 5.21 22.12
N LEU A 101 0.20 6.46 21.67
CA LEU A 101 -0.23 7.59 22.50
C LEU A 101 -1.75 7.56 22.78
N GLY A 102 -2.50 6.95 21.88
CA GLY A 102 -3.95 6.79 21.97
C GLY A 102 -4.76 8.06 21.68
N PRO A 103 -6.09 7.94 21.65
CA PRO A 103 -6.98 9.06 21.42
C PRO A 103 -7.00 10.07 22.58
N PRO A 104 -7.40 11.35 22.35
CA PRO A 104 -7.85 11.85 21.05
C PRO A 104 -6.70 12.03 20.08
N PHE A 105 -6.89 11.61 18.82
CA PHE A 105 -5.89 11.81 17.78
C PHE A 105 -5.83 13.27 17.34
N ASP A 106 -4.65 13.69 16.92
CA ASP A 106 -4.36 15.07 16.52
C ASP A 106 -3.36 15.10 15.34
N ASN A 107 -2.65 16.17 15.20
CA ASN A 107 -1.61 16.34 14.18
C ASN A 107 -0.50 15.26 14.24
N SER A 108 -0.33 14.55 15.35
CA SER A 108 0.62 13.45 15.47
C SER A 108 0.21 12.25 14.59
N MET A 109 -1.10 12.05 14.39
CA MET A 109 -1.68 11.05 13.49
C MET A 109 -1.95 11.64 12.10
N TRP A 110 -2.64 12.77 12.02
CA TRP A 110 -3.15 13.29 10.75
C TRP A 110 -2.05 13.76 9.79
N ILE A 111 -0.95 14.34 10.29
CA ILE A 111 0.15 14.79 9.43
C ILE A 111 0.88 13.61 8.78
N PRO A 112 1.37 12.59 9.51
CA PRO A 112 2.00 11.45 8.87
C PRO A 112 1.04 10.68 7.95
N ALA A 113 -0.24 10.52 8.31
CA ALA A 113 -1.24 9.89 7.46
C ALA A 113 -1.45 10.65 6.14
N SER A 114 -1.60 11.98 6.18
CA SER A 114 -1.72 12.79 4.97
C SER A 114 -0.46 12.72 4.10
N ARG A 115 0.73 12.68 4.71
CA ARG A 115 2.00 12.52 3.96
C ARG A 115 2.16 11.13 3.36
N TYR A 116 1.73 10.11 4.08
CA TYR A 116 1.68 8.73 3.58
C TYR A 116 0.81 8.65 2.31
N ILE A 117 -0.41 9.19 2.37
CA ILE A 117 -1.35 9.22 1.23
C ILE A 117 -0.72 9.94 0.02
N GLU A 118 -0.22 11.16 0.21
CA GLU A 118 0.38 11.95 -0.86
C GLU A 118 1.56 11.21 -1.52
N TYR A 119 2.45 10.66 -0.68
CA TYR A 119 3.67 10.02 -1.16
C TYR A 119 3.39 8.70 -1.88
N LEU A 120 2.51 7.86 -1.32
CA LEU A 120 2.21 6.55 -1.90
C LEU A 120 1.41 6.67 -3.20
N ARG A 121 0.49 7.63 -3.32
CA ARG A 121 -0.20 7.90 -4.61
C ARG A 121 0.78 8.25 -5.73
N LEU A 122 1.76 9.12 -5.45
CA LEU A 122 2.80 9.51 -6.43
C LEU A 122 3.74 8.34 -6.75
N HIS A 123 4.05 7.52 -5.77
CA HIS A 123 4.87 6.34 -5.89
C HIS A 123 4.20 5.32 -6.83
N ILE A 124 2.97 4.91 -6.53
CA ILE A 124 2.17 3.99 -7.35
C ILE A 124 2.05 4.48 -8.81
N SER A 125 1.83 5.78 -9.02
CA SER A 125 1.79 6.34 -10.39
C SER A 125 3.09 6.10 -11.14
N LYS A 126 4.26 6.28 -10.50
CA LYS A 126 5.56 6.03 -11.12
C LYS A 126 5.80 4.55 -11.44
N GLU A 127 5.34 3.67 -10.58
CA GLU A 127 5.46 2.23 -10.83
C GLU A 127 4.58 1.81 -11.99
N ASN A 128 3.30 2.15 -11.94
CA ASN A 128 2.36 1.79 -12.97
C ASN A 128 2.69 2.39 -14.34
N GLU A 129 3.15 3.65 -14.37
CA GLU A 129 3.35 4.38 -15.62
C GLU A 129 4.78 4.28 -16.17
N ILE A 130 5.77 4.00 -15.33
CA ILE A 130 7.19 4.05 -15.71
C ILE A 130 7.91 2.73 -15.43
N LEU A 131 7.99 2.31 -14.16
CA LEU A 131 8.84 1.18 -13.79
C LEU A 131 8.33 -0.14 -14.37
N TYR A 132 7.06 -0.45 -14.17
CA TYR A 132 6.46 -1.70 -14.64
C TYR A 132 6.50 -1.84 -16.17
N PRO A 133 6.13 -0.80 -16.97
CA PRO A 133 6.25 -0.88 -18.42
C PRO A 133 7.70 -1.07 -18.90
N ILE A 134 8.68 -0.41 -18.27
CA ILE A 134 10.09 -0.61 -18.60
C ILE A 134 10.52 -2.05 -18.27
N GLY A 135 10.19 -2.52 -17.08
CA GLY A 135 10.55 -3.87 -16.62
C GLY A 135 9.93 -4.98 -17.45
N ALA A 136 8.66 -4.82 -17.83
CA ALA A 136 7.96 -5.79 -18.69
C ALA A 136 8.63 -6.01 -20.04
N ASN A 137 9.23 -4.97 -20.61
CA ASN A 137 9.94 -5.10 -21.89
C ASN A 137 11.28 -5.87 -21.77
N LEU A 138 11.74 -6.14 -20.55
CA LEU A 138 12.98 -6.88 -20.28
C LEU A 138 12.73 -8.37 -20.03
N LEU A 139 11.54 -8.71 -19.53
CA LEU A 139 11.18 -10.06 -19.15
C LEU A 139 10.73 -10.89 -20.36
N ASP A 140 11.08 -12.15 -20.36
CA ASP A 140 10.52 -13.16 -21.27
C ASP A 140 9.47 -14.03 -20.56
N GLY A 141 8.84 -14.96 -21.32
CA GLY A 141 7.78 -15.80 -20.76
C GLY A 141 8.25 -16.70 -19.61
N GLY A 142 9.50 -17.15 -19.63
CA GLY A 142 10.07 -17.97 -18.56
C GLY A 142 10.32 -17.16 -17.28
N ASP A 143 10.75 -15.91 -17.42
CA ASP A 143 10.90 -14.99 -16.29
C ASP A 143 9.56 -14.72 -15.61
N GLU A 144 8.51 -14.46 -16.39
CA GLU A 144 7.15 -14.24 -15.88
C GLU A 144 6.61 -15.46 -15.13
N GLU A 145 6.82 -16.67 -15.64
CA GLU A 145 6.44 -17.91 -14.96
C GLU A 145 7.16 -18.06 -13.62
N GLU A 146 8.47 -17.76 -13.57
CA GLU A 146 9.24 -17.80 -12.32
C GLU A 146 8.73 -16.77 -11.31
N ILE A 147 8.46 -15.53 -11.74
CA ILE A 147 7.94 -14.45 -10.88
C ILE A 147 6.57 -14.84 -10.31
N ILE A 148 5.64 -15.29 -11.15
CA ILE A 148 4.30 -15.70 -10.72
C ILE A 148 4.38 -16.88 -9.75
N SER A 149 5.26 -17.85 -9.97
CA SER A 149 5.45 -18.96 -9.04
C SER A 149 5.87 -18.46 -7.66
N LYS A 150 6.82 -17.53 -7.59
CA LYS A 150 7.28 -16.92 -6.32
C LYS A 150 6.21 -16.06 -5.66
N PHE A 151 5.39 -15.32 -6.43
CA PHE A 151 4.24 -14.60 -5.88
C PHE A 151 3.26 -15.56 -5.24
N ASN A 152 2.94 -16.68 -5.89
CA ASN A 152 2.05 -17.70 -5.33
C ASN A 152 2.61 -18.36 -4.07
N GLU A 153 3.93 -18.56 -3.99
CA GLU A 153 4.61 -19.07 -2.78
C GLU A 153 4.49 -18.07 -1.62
N LEU A 154 4.69 -16.78 -1.92
CA LEU A 154 4.51 -15.71 -0.95
C LEU A 154 3.04 -15.63 -0.49
N ASP A 155 2.09 -15.62 -1.42
CA ASP A 155 0.65 -15.61 -1.14
C ASP A 155 0.25 -16.77 -0.22
N ALA A 156 0.78 -17.96 -0.48
CA ALA A 156 0.53 -19.13 0.37
C ALA A 156 1.07 -18.97 1.80
N SER A 157 2.15 -18.20 2.00
CA SER A 157 2.73 -17.95 3.32
C SER A 157 1.91 -16.98 4.16
N TYR A 158 1.19 -16.03 3.53
CA TYR A 158 0.29 -15.08 4.21
C TYR A 158 -1.13 -15.62 4.37
N GLY A 159 -1.54 -16.55 3.51
CA GLY A 159 -2.89 -17.12 3.45
C GLY A 159 -3.53 -16.93 2.07
N ALA A 160 -4.24 -17.95 1.59
CA ALA A 160 -4.72 -18.02 0.21
C ALA A 160 -5.66 -16.86 -0.24
N ASN A 161 -6.14 -16.03 0.68
CA ASN A 161 -7.13 -14.96 0.42
C ASN A 161 -6.70 -13.61 0.99
N THR A 162 -5.41 -13.34 1.15
CA THR A 162 -4.91 -12.11 1.79
C THR A 162 -5.49 -10.84 1.14
N SER A 163 -5.39 -10.71 -0.18
CA SER A 163 -5.93 -9.52 -0.87
C SER A 163 -7.45 -9.39 -0.73
N GLU A 164 -8.20 -10.50 -0.75
CA GLU A 164 -9.66 -10.46 -0.57
C GLU A 164 -10.05 -10.09 0.86
N HIS A 165 -9.35 -10.64 1.84
CA HIS A 165 -9.54 -10.30 3.25
C HIS A 165 -9.37 -8.79 3.51
N PHE A 166 -8.30 -8.20 3.00
CA PHE A 166 -8.08 -6.75 3.15
C PHE A 166 -9.07 -5.91 2.34
N ARG A 167 -9.51 -6.40 1.18
CA ARG A 167 -10.58 -5.76 0.40
C ARG A 167 -11.89 -5.67 1.19
N GLU A 168 -12.29 -6.75 1.87
CA GLU A 168 -13.48 -6.76 2.73
C GLU A 168 -13.35 -5.77 3.88
N ILE A 169 -12.18 -5.68 4.53
CA ILE A 169 -11.90 -4.72 5.60
C ILE A 169 -12.04 -3.28 5.10
N ILE A 170 -11.40 -2.94 3.98
CA ILE A 170 -11.44 -1.57 3.43
C ILE A 170 -12.84 -1.22 2.94
N SER A 171 -13.55 -2.15 2.31
CA SER A 171 -14.96 -1.95 1.91
C SER A 171 -15.84 -1.65 3.12
N SER A 172 -15.69 -2.38 4.20
CA SER A 172 -16.44 -2.15 5.45
C SER A 172 -16.14 -0.77 6.06
N LEU A 173 -14.86 -0.34 6.05
CA LEU A 173 -14.49 1.01 6.48
C LEU A 173 -15.12 2.08 5.59
N ASN A 174 -15.12 1.90 4.28
CA ASN A 174 -15.71 2.82 3.33
C ASN A 174 -17.22 2.98 3.53
N GLU A 175 -17.92 1.86 3.74
CA GLU A 175 -19.35 1.86 4.07
C GLU A 175 -19.63 2.61 5.39
N ASN A 176 -18.79 2.40 6.41
CA ASN A 176 -18.91 3.11 7.68
C ASN A 176 -18.70 4.62 7.51
N MET A 177 -17.64 5.07 6.83
CA MET A 177 -17.40 6.49 6.56
C MET A 177 -18.55 7.13 5.77
N THR A 178 -19.07 6.42 4.77
CA THR A 178 -20.23 6.87 3.97
C THR A 178 -21.48 7.02 4.83
N SER A 179 -21.74 6.08 5.74
CA SER A 179 -22.86 6.13 6.67
C SER A 179 -22.77 7.35 7.61
N ILE A 180 -21.57 7.60 8.16
CA ILE A 180 -21.30 8.75 9.03
C ILE A 180 -21.57 10.05 8.27
N ILE A 181 -21.06 10.21 7.05
CA ILE A 181 -21.29 11.42 6.24
C ILE A 181 -22.78 11.63 6.00
N THR A 182 -23.52 10.58 5.63
CA THR A 182 -24.96 10.66 5.36
C THR A 182 -25.77 11.08 6.59
N GLN A 183 -25.28 10.84 7.80
CA GLN A 183 -25.94 11.26 9.05
C GLN A 183 -25.61 12.71 9.44
N LEU A 184 -24.60 13.32 8.84
CA LEU A 184 -24.20 14.71 9.11
C LEU A 184 -24.87 15.72 8.17
N ASP A 185 -25.41 15.26 7.04
CA ASP A 185 -26.17 16.05 6.05
C ASP A 185 -27.66 16.14 6.43
#